data_2dc2ad4368734a75e79ce894790a11b1
#
_entry.id   2dc2ad4368734a75e79ce894790a11b1
#
_cell.length_a   1.000
_cell.length_b   1.000
_cell.length_c   1.000
_cell.angle_alpha   90.00
_cell.angle_beta   90.00
_cell.angle_gamma   90.00
#
_symmetry.space_group_name_H-M   'P 1'
#
loop_
_entity.id
_entity.type
_entity.pdbx_description
1 polymer ?
#
loop_
_entity_poly.entity_id
_entity_poly.type
_entity_poly.pdbx_seq_one_letter_code
_entity_poly.pdbx_strand_id
1 'polypeptide(L)'
;KDMLRSFLYDVCKCKGEWKMESFIDTTVAQLKEQIGDKGVVLGLSGGVDSSVAAALLSKAVGKQLTCVFVDQGLMRKDEGDFVEQTFTKLFDMNFVRINCQEEFLAKLKGVEEPEEKRHIIGTEFYKVFWNKIRESYGEGYFAQGTIYPDRIESGKGDAAKIKTHHNQVGIPEDIDFAGVIEPLKDLFKDEVRVVGEKLGLPHDLVWRQPFPGPGLGVRVIGEVTAEKVRILQEADAILRDEMDKCGYADKMSQFFAVLPCVKTVGVMGDARTYDELIAIRAVTTDDFMTCLLYTSDAAD
;
A
#
# COMPACT_ATOMS: atom_id res chain seq x y z
N LYS A 1 22.84 -18.53 11.96
CA LYS A 1 21.68 -18.52 12.90
C LYS A 1 22.07 -18.97 14.30
N ASP A 2 22.83 -20.08 14.45
CA ASP A 2 23.17 -20.68 15.77
C ASP A 2 24.05 -19.75 16.64
N MET A 3 25.02 -19.07 16.05
CA MET A 3 25.86 -18.09 16.75
C MET A 3 25.02 -16.93 17.33
N LEU A 4 24.09 -16.38 16.56
CA LEU A 4 23.20 -15.32 17.04
C LEU A 4 22.25 -15.83 18.12
N ARG A 5 21.74 -17.04 17.95
CA ARG A 5 20.90 -17.70 18.97
C ARG A 5 21.64 -17.88 20.28
N SER A 6 22.85 -18.45 20.22
CA SER A 6 23.69 -18.64 21.42
C SER A 6 24.03 -17.30 22.08
N PHE A 7 24.38 -16.29 21.28
CA PHE A 7 24.62 -14.96 21.82
C PHE A 7 23.41 -14.39 22.55
N LEU A 8 22.23 -14.43 21.94
CA LEU A 8 21.02 -13.88 22.53
C LEU A 8 20.58 -14.65 23.79
N TYR A 9 20.53 -15.99 23.73
CA TYR A 9 19.99 -16.80 24.81
C TYR A 9 21.02 -17.18 25.87
N ASP A 10 22.27 -17.53 25.48
CA ASP A 10 23.28 -18.00 26.40
C ASP A 10 24.10 -16.86 27.02
N VAL A 11 24.40 -15.79 26.25
CA VAL A 11 25.18 -14.65 26.71
C VAL A 11 24.26 -13.54 27.25
N CYS A 12 23.33 -13.04 26.43
CA CYS A 12 22.43 -11.95 26.82
C CYS A 12 21.28 -12.37 27.74
N LYS A 13 21.06 -13.69 27.88
CA LYS A 13 19.97 -14.26 28.71
C LYS A 13 18.57 -13.75 28.30
N CYS A 14 18.34 -13.46 27.02
CA CYS A 14 17.02 -13.09 26.52
C CYS A 14 16.04 -14.24 26.77
N LYS A 15 14.85 -13.94 27.25
CA LYS A 15 13.85 -14.96 27.62
C LYS A 15 12.96 -15.40 26.45
N GLY A 16 12.97 -14.67 25.33
CA GLY A 16 12.14 -14.97 24.17
C GLY A 16 10.63 -14.82 24.45
N GLU A 17 10.26 -13.83 25.24
CA GLU A 17 8.88 -13.61 25.71
C GLU A 17 8.01 -12.87 24.67
N TRP A 18 8.58 -12.45 23.55
CA TRP A 18 7.85 -11.77 22.49
C TRP A 18 6.86 -12.70 21.79
N LYS A 19 5.56 -12.42 21.92
CA LYS A 19 4.46 -13.16 21.31
C LYS A 19 3.49 -12.20 20.65
N MET A 20 3.04 -12.51 19.43
CA MET A 20 2.12 -11.66 18.67
C MET A 20 0.76 -11.48 19.33
N GLU A 21 0.23 -12.49 20.02
CA GLU A 21 -1.01 -12.38 20.79
C GLU A 21 -0.88 -11.33 21.91
N SER A 22 0.20 -11.42 22.68
CA SER A 22 0.51 -10.46 23.73
C SER A 22 0.68 -9.04 23.17
N PHE A 23 1.27 -8.91 21.97
CA PHE A 23 1.41 -7.62 21.29
C PHE A 23 0.06 -7.00 20.98
N ILE A 24 -0.87 -7.75 20.38
CA ILE A 24 -2.19 -7.23 20.00
C ILE A 24 -2.94 -6.71 21.23
N ASP A 25 -3.03 -7.53 22.28
CA ASP A 25 -3.79 -7.16 23.47
C ASP A 25 -3.16 -5.97 24.22
N THR A 26 -1.83 -5.96 24.33
CA THR A 26 -1.10 -4.84 24.95
C THR A 26 -1.27 -3.55 24.14
N THR A 27 -1.11 -3.63 22.81
CA THR A 27 -1.24 -2.46 21.93
C THR A 27 -2.66 -1.92 21.93
N VAL A 28 -3.67 -2.78 21.87
CA VAL A 28 -5.08 -2.37 21.95
C VAL A 28 -5.38 -1.66 23.29
N ALA A 29 -4.87 -2.18 24.41
CA ALA A 29 -5.06 -1.55 25.71
C ALA A 29 -4.37 -0.16 25.78
N GLN A 30 -3.14 -0.06 25.31
CA GLN A 30 -2.38 1.20 25.24
C GLN A 30 -3.06 2.23 24.34
N LEU A 31 -3.52 1.82 23.18
CA LEU A 31 -4.25 2.69 22.24
C LEU A 31 -5.53 3.22 22.87
N LYS A 32 -6.28 2.35 23.52
CA LYS A 32 -7.52 2.75 24.22
C LYS A 32 -7.27 3.76 25.33
N GLU A 33 -6.23 3.56 26.12
CA GLU A 33 -5.83 4.50 27.18
C GLU A 33 -5.34 5.84 26.61
N GLN A 34 -4.49 5.81 25.57
CA GLN A 34 -3.92 7.00 24.95
C GLN A 34 -4.97 7.84 24.26
N ILE A 35 -5.91 7.23 23.54
CA ILE A 35 -6.93 7.91 22.74
C ILE A 35 -8.05 8.45 23.64
N GLY A 36 -8.46 7.69 24.64
CA GLY A 36 -9.59 8.04 25.49
C GLY A 36 -10.87 8.24 24.69
N ASP A 37 -11.51 9.41 24.85
CA ASP A 37 -12.76 9.76 24.17
C ASP A 37 -12.54 10.54 22.86
N LYS A 38 -11.28 10.72 22.44
CA LYS A 38 -10.97 11.49 21.22
C LYS A 38 -11.16 10.66 19.95
N GLY A 39 -11.38 11.35 18.84
CA GLY A 39 -11.41 10.74 17.50
C GLY A 39 -10.00 10.39 16.98
N VAL A 40 -9.95 9.45 16.05
CA VAL A 40 -8.71 9.08 15.34
C VAL A 40 -8.99 9.07 13.84
N VAL A 41 -8.10 9.68 13.08
CA VAL A 41 -8.14 9.64 11.61
C VAL A 41 -6.94 8.86 11.09
N LEU A 42 -7.20 7.94 10.17
CA LEU A 42 -6.19 7.13 9.50
C LEU A 42 -6.35 7.23 7.98
N GLY A 43 -5.26 7.55 7.29
CA GLY A 43 -5.19 7.39 5.83
C GLY A 43 -5.08 5.91 5.46
N LEU A 44 -6.09 5.37 4.79
CA LEU A 44 -6.11 3.98 4.35
C LEU A 44 -5.67 3.92 2.89
N SER A 45 -4.47 3.42 2.64
CA SER A 45 -3.91 3.30 1.28
C SER A 45 -4.29 2.00 0.55
N GLY A 46 -5.01 1.08 1.23
CA GLY A 46 -5.23 -0.28 0.74
C GLY A 46 -3.99 -1.20 0.88
N GLY A 47 -2.85 -0.69 1.33
CA GLY A 47 -1.67 -1.48 1.66
C GLY A 47 -1.81 -2.23 2.99
N VAL A 48 -1.00 -3.30 3.19
CA VAL A 48 -1.09 -4.14 4.39
C VAL A 48 -0.88 -3.36 5.68
N ASP A 49 0.07 -2.40 5.72
CA ASP A 49 0.42 -1.68 6.94
C ASP A 49 -0.73 -0.79 7.42
N SER A 50 -1.28 0.05 6.52
CA SER A 50 -2.45 0.87 6.85
C SER A 50 -3.68 0.01 7.21
N SER A 51 -3.82 -1.15 6.59
CA SER A 51 -4.90 -2.10 6.86
C SER A 51 -4.80 -2.72 8.25
N VAL A 52 -3.62 -3.15 8.66
CA VAL A 52 -3.37 -3.71 9.99
C VAL A 52 -3.48 -2.64 11.08
N ALA A 53 -3.00 -1.42 10.81
CA ALA A 53 -3.19 -0.28 11.70
C ALA A 53 -4.69 0.03 11.90
N ALA A 54 -5.49 0.03 10.82
CA ALA A 54 -6.94 0.20 10.87
C ALA A 54 -7.62 -0.87 11.74
N ALA A 55 -7.24 -2.13 11.55
CA ALA A 55 -7.80 -3.25 12.31
C ALA A 55 -7.48 -3.16 13.82
N LEU A 56 -6.23 -2.81 14.18
CA LEU A 56 -5.85 -2.59 15.58
C LEU A 56 -6.61 -1.43 16.22
N LEU A 57 -6.69 -0.30 15.52
CA LEU A 57 -7.39 0.89 15.99
C LEU A 57 -8.90 0.64 16.10
N SER A 58 -9.51 -0.03 15.11
CA SER A 58 -10.93 -0.39 15.20
C SER A 58 -11.22 -1.29 16.42
N LYS A 59 -10.34 -2.26 16.71
CA LYS A 59 -10.46 -3.11 17.90
C LYS A 59 -10.31 -2.31 19.21
N ALA A 60 -9.49 -1.25 19.19
CA ALA A 60 -9.26 -0.42 20.37
C ALA A 60 -10.39 0.57 20.64
N VAL A 61 -10.84 1.29 19.62
CA VAL A 61 -11.71 2.47 19.78
C VAL A 61 -12.99 2.48 18.91
N GLY A 62 -13.18 1.45 18.09
CA GLY A 62 -14.42 1.29 17.31
C GLY A 62 -14.75 2.53 16.47
N LYS A 63 -15.96 3.05 16.59
CA LYS A 63 -16.49 4.21 15.85
C LYS A 63 -15.75 5.53 16.06
N GLN A 64 -14.84 5.63 17.03
CA GLN A 64 -13.95 6.80 17.14
C GLN A 64 -12.91 6.84 16.00
N LEU A 65 -12.66 5.69 15.34
CA LEU A 65 -11.79 5.61 14.17
C LEU A 65 -12.55 6.02 12.91
N THR A 66 -11.94 6.92 12.15
CA THR A 66 -12.34 7.22 10.77
C THR A 66 -11.19 6.90 9.83
N CYS A 67 -11.43 5.97 8.92
CA CYS A 67 -10.50 5.66 7.83
C CYS A 67 -10.87 6.45 6.58
N VAL A 68 -9.92 7.20 6.05
CA VAL A 68 -10.08 7.98 4.81
C VAL A 68 -9.32 7.29 3.69
N PHE A 69 -10.05 6.84 2.68
CA PHE A 69 -9.50 6.22 1.48
C PHE A 69 -9.63 7.18 0.29
N VAL A 70 -8.51 7.57 -0.29
CA VAL A 70 -8.46 8.42 -1.49
C VAL A 70 -8.40 7.54 -2.72
N ASP A 71 -9.50 7.49 -3.46
CA ASP A 71 -9.58 6.76 -4.72
C ASP A 71 -9.20 7.67 -5.88
N GLN A 72 -7.95 7.59 -6.26
CA GLN A 72 -7.35 8.36 -7.35
C GLN A 72 -7.62 7.77 -8.75
N GLY A 73 -8.36 6.65 -8.85
CA GLY A 73 -8.66 5.97 -10.10
C GLY A 73 -7.48 5.23 -10.73
N LEU A 74 -6.30 5.27 -10.11
CA LEU A 74 -5.07 4.60 -10.60
C LEU A 74 -4.82 3.27 -9.86
N MET A 75 -5.81 2.79 -9.12
CA MET A 75 -5.76 1.52 -8.42
C MET A 75 -6.03 0.36 -9.38
N ARG A 76 -5.83 -0.89 -8.93
CA ARG A 76 -6.23 -2.07 -9.67
C ARG A 76 -7.74 -2.08 -9.93
N LYS A 77 -8.18 -2.91 -10.86
CA LYS A 77 -9.60 -3.11 -11.14
C LYS A 77 -10.36 -3.46 -9.85
N ASP A 78 -11.47 -2.77 -9.63
CA ASP A 78 -12.39 -2.96 -8.49
C ASP A 78 -11.74 -2.85 -7.08
N GLU A 79 -10.50 -2.37 -6.98
CA GLU A 79 -9.77 -2.34 -5.71
C GLU A 79 -10.42 -1.39 -4.70
N GLY A 80 -10.91 -0.24 -5.13
CA GLY A 80 -11.62 0.69 -4.25
C GLY A 80 -12.86 0.06 -3.61
N ASP A 81 -13.65 -0.65 -4.39
CA ASP A 81 -14.85 -1.35 -3.93
C ASP A 81 -14.49 -2.52 -2.99
N PHE A 82 -13.44 -3.26 -3.32
CA PHE A 82 -12.94 -4.33 -2.47
C PHE A 82 -12.49 -3.82 -1.09
N VAL A 83 -11.73 -2.73 -1.05
CA VAL A 83 -11.27 -2.11 0.20
C VAL A 83 -12.46 -1.62 1.02
N GLU A 84 -13.38 -0.86 0.43
CA GLU A 84 -14.57 -0.35 1.11
C GLU A 84 -15.42 -1.49 1.69
N GLN A 85 -15.75 -2.49 0.88
CA GLN A 85 -16.55 -3.65 1.32
C GLN A 85 -15.86 -4.45 2.43
N THR A 86 -14.55 -4.65 2.33
CA THR A 86 -13.78 -5.40 3.32
C THR A 86 -13.83 -4.69 4.67
N PHE A 87 -13.50 -3.41 4.70
CA PHE A 87 -13.39 -2.68 5.95
C PHE A 87 -14.75 -2.38 6.60
N THR A 88 -15.76 -2.05 5.82
CA THR A 88 -17.11 -1.80 6.34
C THR A 88 -17.82 -3.05 6.86
N LYS A 89 -17.46 -4.24 6.35
CA LYS A 89 -18.04 -5.52 6.82
C LYS A 89 -17.33 -6.08 8.04
N LEU A 90 -16.00 -5.95 8.10
CA LEU A 90 -15.19 -6.63 9.11
C LEU A 90 -14.99 -5.81 10.38
N PHE A 91 -15.05 -4.48 10.28
CA PHE A 91 -14.63 -3.60 11.36
C PHE A 91 -15.69 -2.55 11.71
N ASP A 92 -15.84 -2.30 13.01
CA ASP A 92 -16.71 -1.25 13.54
C ASP A 92 -15.98 0.09 13.54
N MET A 93 -15.98 0.78 12.38
CA MET A 93 -15.34 2.08 12.19
C MET A 93 -16.12 2.95 11.22
N ASN A 94 -15.73 4.22 11.08
CA ASN A 94 -16.22 5.08 10.01
C ASN A 94 -15.30 4.96 8.80
N PHE A 95 -15.88 4.81 7.61
CA PHE A 95 -15.15 4.72 6.36
C PHE A 95 -15.57 5.86 5.43
N VAL A 96 -14.60 6.61 4.90
CA VAL A 96 -14.82 7.72 3.98
C VAL A 96 -14.00 7.46 2.72
N ARG A 97 -14.69 7.26 1.58
CA ARG A 97 -14.05 7.17 0.26
C ARG A 97 -14.16 8.52 -0.46
N ILE A 98 -13.05 9.02 -0.94
CA ILE A 98 -12.96 10.24 -1.73
C ILE A 98 -12.65 9.84 -3.17
N ASN A 99 -13.64 9.96 -4.06
CA ASN A 99 -13.44 9.69 -5.48
C ASN A 99 -12.91 10.95 -6.17
N CYS A 100 -11.68 10.91 -6.64
CA CYS A 100 -10.98 12.05 -7.27
C CYS A 100 -10.24 11.67 -8.57
N GLN A 101 -10.71 10.63 -9.25
CA GLN A 101 -10.10 10.12 -10.50
C GLN A 101 -9.95 11.20 -11.56
N GLU A 102 -10.98 12.03 -11.79
CA GLU A 102 -10.96 13.07 -12.82
C GLU A 102 -9.90 14.13 -12.52
N GLU A 103 -9.76 14.51 -11.24
CA GLU A 103 -8.76 15.49 -10.80
C GLU A 103 -7.34 14.99 -11.06
N PHE A 104 -7.06 13.73 -10.69
CA PHE A 104 -5.75 13.12 -10.92
C PHE A 104 -5.42 12.98 -12.41
N LEU A 105 -6.36 12.52 -13.22
CA LEU A 105 -6.17 12.42 -14.67
C LEU A 105 -5.94 13.79 -15.31
N ALA A 106 -6.65 14.82 -14.88
CA ALA A 106 -6.45 16.19 -15.37
C ALA A 106 -5.04 16.72 -15.06
N LYS A 107 -4.50 16.40 -13.87
CA LYS A 107 -3.14 16.78 -13.47
C LYS A 107 -2.04 16.01 -14.20
N LEU A 108 -2.32 14.78 -14.62
CA LEU A 108 -1.39 13.92 -15.33
C LEU A 108 -1.42 14.13 -16.85
N LYS A 109 -2.29 15.00 -17.34
CA LYS A 109 -2.40 15.28 -18.78
C LYS A 109 -1.09 15.83 -19.34
N GLY A 110 -0.55 15.16 -20.37
CA GLY A 110 0.72 15.52 -21.01
C GLY A 110 1.97 15.15 -20.22
N VAL A 111 1.84 14.50 -19.05
CA VAL A 111 2.98 14.10 -18.22
C VAL A 111 3.39 12.68 -18.61
N GLU A 112 4.63 12.52 -19.07
CA GLU A 112 5.17 11.24 -19.53
C GLU A 112 6.22 10.67 -18.56
N GLU A 113 7.01 11.53 -17.93
CA GLU A 113 8.14 11.14 -17.10
C GLU A 113 7.68 10.47 -15.78
N PRO A 114 8.16 9.25 -15.45
CA PRO A 114 7.69 8.50 -14.30
C PRO A 114 7.89 9.21 -12.95
N GLU A 115 9.00 9.91 -12.75
CA GLU A 115 9.27 10.62 -11.50
C GLU A 115 8.36 11.85 -11.35
N GLU A 116 8.07 12.55 -12.45
CA GLU A 116 7.11 13.65 -12.45
C GLU A 116 5.69 13.16 -12.11
N LYS A 117 5.26 12.03 -12.70
CA LYS A 117 3.99 11.39 -12.32
C LYS A 117 3.92 11.06 -10.83
N ARG A 118 4.98 10.46 -10.28
CA ARG A 118 5.05 10.16 -8.84
C ARG A 118 4.90 11.41 -7.99
N HIS A 119 5.59 12.48 -8.36
CA HIS A 119 5.53 13.74 -7.63
C HIS A 119 4.12 14.36 -7.67
N ILE A 120 3.51 14.42 -8.87
CA ILE A 120 2.15 14.96 -9.04
C ILE A 120 1.14 14.12 -8.25
N ILE A 121 1.15 12.80 -8.42
CA ILE A 121 0.22 11.90 -7.73
C ILE A 121 0.38 12.00 -6.21
N GLY A 122 1.61 12.02 -5.72
CA GLY A 122 1.89 12.18 -4.30
C GLY A 122 1.37 13.51 -3.76
N THR A 123 1.68 14.62 -4.42
CA THR A 123 1.27 15.97 -4.01
C THR A 123 -0.26 16.12 -3.99
N GLU A 124 -0.95 15.68 -5.06
CA GLU A 124 -2.42 15.77 -5.11
C GLU A 124 -3.08 14.84 -4.09
N PHE A 125 -2.53 13.63 -3.86
CA PHE A 125 -3.02 12.73 -2.82
C PHE A 125 -3.06 13.42 -1.46
N TYR A 126 -1.96 14.06 -1.06
CA TYR A 126 -1.88 14.76 0.21
C TYR A 126 -2.81 15.97 0.29
N LYS A 127 -2.90 16.73 -0.78
CA LYS A 127 -3.81 17.88 -0.85
C LYS A 127 -5.27 17.45 -0.66
N VAL A 128 -5.73 16.44 -1.39
CA VAL A 128 -7.09 15.90 -1.28
C VAL A 128 -7.34 15.36 0.12
N PHE A 129 -6.40 14.57 0.65
CA PHE A 129 -6.49 13.99 1.98
C PHE A 129 -6.60 15.07 3.07
N TRP A 130 -5.66 16.03 3.09
CA TRP A 130 -5.66 17.07 4.11
C TRP A 130 -6.82 18.05 3.99
N ASN A 131 -7.31 18.35 2.80
CA ASN A 131 -8.52 19.14 2.63
C ASN A 131 -9.71 18.45 3.28
N LYS A 132 -9.85 17.13 3.09
CA LYS A 132 -10.93 16.36 3.72
C LYS A 132 -10.82 16.33 5.24
N ILE A 133 -9.61 16.22 5.76
CA ILE A 133 -9.37 16.28 7.21
C ILE A 133 -9.80 17.63 7.78
N ARG A 134 -9.41 18.74 7.16
CA ARG A 134 -9.82 20.10 7.60
C ARG A 134 -11.33 20.30 7.65
N GLU A 135 -12.04 19.71 6.70
CA GLU A 135 -13.51 19.85 6.63
C GLU A 135 -14.26 19.06 7.71
N SER A 136 -13.71 17.94 8.14
CA SER A 136 -14.51 16.93 8.83
C SER A 136 -13.96 16.51 10.20
N TYR A 137 -12.69 16.79 10.52
CA TYR A 137 -12.04 16.24 11.70
C TYR A 137 -11.31 17.32 12.48
N GLY A 138 -11.78 17.55 13.71
CA GLY A 138 -11.17 18.49 14.67
C GLY A 138 -10.10 17.82 15.55
N GLU A 139 -10.05 18.23 16.80
CA GLU A 139 -9.05 17.89 17.83
C GLU A 139 -8.94 16.39 18.16
N GLY A 140 -8.48 15.57 17.21
CA GLY A 140 -8.29 14.14 17.39
C GLY A 140 -6.82 13.71 17.23
N TYR A 141 -6.59 12.42 17.09
CA TYR A 141 -5.29 11.86 16.76
C TYR A 141 -5.18 11.55 15.26
N PHE A 142 -4.00 11.76 14.71
CA PHE A 142 -3.65 11.27 13.39
C PHE A 142 -2.91 9.94 13.51
N ALA A 143 -3.36 8.91 12.80
CA ALA A 143 -2.73 7.59 12.82
C ALA A 143 -1.99 7.30 11.50
N GLN A 144 -0.85 6.62 11.61
CA GLN A 144 -0.01 6.21 10.48
C GLN A 144 0.35 4.73 10.60
N GLY A 145 0.48 4.06 9.44
CA GLY A 145 0.93 2.68 9.34
C GLY A 145 2.46 2.53 9.29
N THR A 146 3.21 3.39 9.96
CA THR A 146 4.68 3.34 10.07
C THR A 146 5.12 2.03 10.70
N ILE A 147 6.10 1.36 10.09
CA ILE A 147 6.71 0.12 10.59
C ILE A 147 8.17 0.37 11.01
N TYR A 148 8.79 -0.60 11.70
CA TYR A 148 10.14 -0.45 12.24
C TYR A 148 11.21 -0.11 11.19
N PRO A 149 11.27 -0.73 9.99
CA PRO A 149 12.21 -0.34 8.94
C PRO A 149 12.08 1.12 8.51
N ASP A 150 10.88 1.67 8.44
CA ASP A 150 10.66 3.07 8.05
C ASP A 150 11.33 4.04 9.03
N ARG A 151 11.37 3.70 10.32
CA ARG A 151 12.03 4.49 11.38
C ARG A 151 13.55 4.47 11.26
N ILE A 152 14.14 3.33 10.88
CA ILE A 152 15.59 3.19 10.71
C ILE A 152 16.05 3.97 9.46
N GLU A 153 15.29 3.85 8.37
CA GLU A 153 15.64 4.44 7.08
C GLU A 153 15.40 5.95 7.03
N SER A 154 14.52 6.49 7.89
CA SER A 154 14.31 7.94 8.04
C SER A 154 15.40 8.66 8.86
N GLY A 155 16.45 7.95 9.31
CA GLY A 155 17.61 8.51 9.98
C GLY A 155 18.39 9.52 9.13
N LYS A 156 19.05 10.50 9.78
CA LYS A 156 19.88 11.55 9.13
C LYS A 156 21.11 10.93 8.45
N GLY A 157 21.03 10.66 7.14
CA GLY A 157 22.16 10.15 6.35
C GLY A 157 21.83 10.07 4.85
N ASP A 158 22.83 9.75 4.01
CA ASP A 158 22.66 9.62 2.55
C ASP A 158 21.65 8.53 2.13
N ALA A 159 21.38 7.55 3.00
CA ALA A 159 20.32 6.56 2.84
C ALA A 159 18.90 7.16 2.88
N ALA A 160 18.72 8.31 3.54
CA ALA A 160 17.44 9.03 3.61
C ALA A 160 16.99 9.58 2.24
N LYS A 161 17.89 9.70 1.27
CA LYS A 161 17.56 10.18 -0.09
C LYS A 161 16.85 9.14 -0.96
N ILE A 162 16.86 7.86 -0.60
CA ILE A 162 16.33 6.78 -1.44
C ILE A 162 14.84 6.54 -1.20
N LYS A 163 14.29 6.91 -0.02
CA LYS A 163 12.89 6.68 0.34
C LYS A 163 12.15 7.93 0.83
N THR A 164 12.22 9.02 0.08
CA THR A 164 11.55 10.29 0.43
C THR A 164 10.01 10.26 0.32
N HIS A 165 9.36 9.12 0.07
CA HIS A 165 7.98 9.14 -0.41
C HIS A 165 6.93 8.38 0.41
N HIS A 166 7.27 7.68 1.50
CA HIS A 166 6.25 6.88 2.18
C HIS A 166 5.76 7.39 3.55
N ASN A 167 6.51 8.23 4.29
CA ASN A 167 6.06 8.66 5.62
C ASN A 167 6.52 10.07 6.06
N GLN A 168 7.01 10.91 5.15
CA GLN A 168 7.40 12.30 5.48
C GLN A 168 6.40 13.34 4.97
N VAL A 169 5.11 13.03 5.12
CA VAL A 169 4.13 14.08 4.94
C VAL A 169 4.00 14.81 6.26
N GLY A 170 4.57 15.98 6.29
CA GLY A 170 4.35 16.87 7.43
C GLY A 170 2.85 17.08 7.60
N ILE A 171 2.37 16.91 8.83
CA ILE A 171 1.05 17.38 9.20
C ILE A 171 1.04 18.89 8.94
N PRO A 172 0.06 19.44 8.18
CA PRO A 172 -0.03 20.86 7.96
C PRO A 172 -0.11 21.60 9.29
N GLU A 173 0.61 22.73 9.41
CA GLU A 173 0.68 23.52 10.63
C GLU A 173 -0.69 24.08 11.09
N ASP A 174 -1.63 24.16 10.18
CA ASP A 174 -3.00 24.65 10.41
C ASP A 174 -3.96 23.55 10.91
N ILE A 175 -3.49 22.30 11.12
CA ILE A 175 -4.28 21.20 11.67
C ILE A 175 -3.73 20.83 13.04
N ASP A 176 -4.52 21.10 14.07
CA ASP A 176 -4.12 20.84 15.46
C ASP A 176 -4.57 19.45 15.92
N PHE A 177 -3.72 18.44 15.73
CA PHE A 177 -3.94 17.11 16.28
C PHE A 177 -3.42 17.00 17.71
N ALA A 178 -4.11 16.23 18.53
CA ALA A 178 -3.64 15.87 19.88
C ALA A 178 -2.32 15.08 19.87
N GLY A 179 -1.97 14.47 18.75
CA GLY A 179 -0.73 13.75 18.53
C GLY A 179 -0.81 12.77 17.35
N VAL A 180 0.31 12.09 17.13
CA VAL A 180 0.43 11.03 16.11
C VAL A 180 0.44 9.66 16.79
N ILE A 181 -0.28 8.71 16.21
CA ILE A 181 -0.36 7.32 16.66
C ILE A 181 0.25 6.40 15.58
N GLU A 182 1.23 5.61 15.96
CA GLU A 182 1.94 4.68 15.08
C GLU A 182 1.91 3.27 15.71
N PRO A 183 0.81 2.52 15.56
CA PRO A 183 0.61 1.27 16.28
C PRO A 183 1.54 0.14 15.84
N LEU A 184 2.20 0.27 14.68
CA LEU A 184 3.06 -0.76 14.09
C LEU A 184 4.55 -0.42 14.13
N LYS A 185 4.93 0.71 14.72
CA LYS A 185 6.28 1.30 14.66
C LYS A 185 7.42 0.39 15.13
N ASP A 186 7.12 -0.62 15.92
CA ASP A 186 8.10 -1.55 16.49
C ASP A 186 8.06 -2.94 15.83
N LEU A 187 7.26 -3.11 14.76
CA LEU A 187 7.11 -4.37 14.03
C LEU A 187 7.86 -4.35 12.70
N PHE A 188 8.41 -5.52 12.34
CA PHE A 188 8.86 -5.82 10.99
C PHE A 188 7.68 -6.22 10.10
N LYS A 189 7.89 -6.16 8.77
CA LYS A 189 6.84 -6.44 7.77
C LYS A 189 6.18 -7.82 7.95
N ASP A 190 6.98 -8.84 8.25
CA ASP A 190 6.47 -10.20 8.44
C ASP A 190 5.62 -10.31 9.72
N GLU A 191 6.01 -9.60 10.78
CA GLU A 191 5.24 -9.51 12.01
C GLU A 191 3.91 -8.79 11.80
N VAL A 192 3.90 -7.70 11.00
CA VAL A 192 2.68 -6.98 10.61
C VAL A 192 1.70 -7.92 9.91
N ARG A 193 2.17 -8.77 9.00
CA ARG A 193 1.33 -9.77 8.32
C ARG A 193 0.70 -10.75 9.30
N VAL A 194 1.50 -11.31 10.21
CA VAL A 194 1.01 -12.22 11.24
C VAL A 194 -0.05 -11.55 12.13
N VAL A 195 0.17 -10.29 12.52
CA VAL A 195 -0.81 -9.50 13.28
C VAL A 195 -2.09 -9.30 12.46
N GLY A 196 -1.97 -9.00 11.17
CA GLY A 196 -3.11 -8.82 10.27
C GLY A 196 -4.01 -10.07 10.20
N GLU A 197 -3.42 -11.25 10.01
CA GLU A 197 -4.16 -12.53 10.01
C GLU A 197 -4.87 -12.79 11.35
N LYS A 198 -4.18 -12.55 12.46
CA LYS A 198 -4.78 -12.71 13.82
C LYS A 198 -5.90 -11.72 14.09
N LEU A 199 -5.92 -10.58 13.43
CA LEU A 199 -7.01 -9.58 13.50
C LEU A 199 -8.17 -9.90 12.55
N GLY A 200 -8.06 -10.97 11.74
CA GLY A 200 -9.11 -11.41 10.83
C GLY A 200 -9.13 -10.71 9.47
N LEU A 201 -8.05 -10.04 9.09
CA LEU A 201 -7.91 -9.53 7.73
C LEU A 201 -7.81 -10.68 6.72
N PRO A 202 -8.41 -10.56 5.53
CA PRO A 202 -8.30 -11.56 4.49
C PRO A 202 -6.84 -11.83 4.09
N HIS A 203 -6.53 -13.10 3.84
CA HIS A 203 -5.19 -13.53 3.42
C HIS A 203 -4.68 -12.74 2.21
N ASP A 204 -5.51 -12.57 1.19
CA ASP A 204 -5.19 -11.85 -0.04
C ASP A 204 -4.88 -10.36 0.19
N LEU A 205 -5.37 -9.78 1.28
CA LEU A 205 -5.03 -8.41 1.68
C LEU A 205 -3.68 -8.36 2.42
N VAL A 206 -3.44 -9.33 3.31
CA VAL A 206 -2.23 -9.40 4.16
C VAL A 206 -1.00 -9.80 3.36
N TRP A 207 -1.14 -10.77 2.46
CA TRP A 207 -0.03 -11.33 1.67
C TRP A 207 0.05 -10.78 0.25
N ARG A 208 -0.74 -9.74 -0.03
CA ARG A 208 -0.70 -9.09 -1.34
C ARG A 208 0.72 -8.62 -1.69
N GLN A 209 1.03 -8.75 -2.98
CA GLN A 209 2.29 -8.24 -3.51
C GLN A 209 2.37 -6.71 -3.39
N PRO A 210 3.58 -6.16 -3.24
CA PRO A 210 3.77 -4.71 -3.20
C PRO A 210 3.12 -4.00 -4.39
N PHE A 211 2.37 -2.95 -4.09
CA PHE A 211 1.76 -2.10 -5.09
C PHE A 211 2.23 -0.66 -4.87
N PRO A 212 2.70 0.05 -5.90
CA PRO A 212 3.27 1.38 -5.74
C PRO A 212 2.21 2.40 -5.33
N GLY A 213 2.58 3.38 -4.50
CA GLY A 213 1.68 4.47 -4.10
C GLY A 213 1.05 5.22 -5.28
N PRO A 214 1.79 5.52 -6.37
CA PRO A 214 1.21 6.11 -7.59
C PRO A 214 0.29 5.18 -8.38
N GLY A 215 0.09 3.95 -7.94
CA GLY A 215 -0.78 2.98 -8.59
C GLY A 215 -0.30 2.57 -9.99
N LEU A 216 -1.25 2.34 -10.88
CA LEU A 216 -1.00 1.98 -12.27
C LEU A 216 -0.43 3.15 -13.10
N GLY A 217 -0.50 4.39 -12.61
CA GLY A 217 0.00 5.57 -13.33
C GLY A 217 1.47 5.47 -13.74
N VAL A 218 2.32 4.83 -12.92
CA VAL A 218 3.74 4.60 -13.22
C VAL A 218 4.00 3.33 -14.05
N ARG A 219 2.96 2.54 -14.31
CA ARG A 219 3.02 1.36 -15.19
C ARG A 219 2.50 1.65 -16.60
N VAL A 220 1.98 2.84 -16.84
CA VAL A 220 1.72 3.39 -18.19
C VAL A 220 2.97 4.17 -18.59
N ILE A 221 3.67 3.71 -19.66
CA ILE A 221 4.80 4.43 -20.22
C ILE A 221 4.26 5.49 -21.20
N GLY A 222 4.64 6.76 -20.98
CA GLY A 222 4.01 7.89 -21.68
C GLY A 222 2.80 8.48 -20.92
N GLU A 223 1.98 9.29 -21.56
CA GLU A 223 0.85 9.98 -20.97
C GLU A 223 -0.19 9.01 -20.37
N VAL A 224 -0.68 9.33 -19.17
CA VAL A 224 -1.73 8.57 -18.48
C VAL A 224 -3.10 9.10 -18.90
N THR A 225 -3.95 8.22 -19.43
CA THR A 225 -5.35 8.54 -19.78
C THR A 225 -6.29 7.52 -19.13
N ALA A 226 -7.57 7.87 -18.98
CA ALA A 226 -8.58 6.96 -18.44
C ALA A 226 -8.67 5.65 -19.25
N GLU A 227 -8.55 5.72 -20.58
CA GLU A 227 -8.58 4.54 -21.46
C GLU A 227 -7.38 3.63 -21.20
N LYS A 228 -6.16 4.19 -21.14
CA LYS A 228 -4.93 3.42 -20.87
C LYS A 228 -4.94 2.78 -19.49
N VAL A 229 -5.44 3.50 -18.49
CA VAL A 229 -5.60 2.95 -17.14
C VAL A 229 -6.57 1.77 -17.17
N ARG A 230 -7.73 1.90 -17.85
CA ARG A 230 -8.69 0.81 -17.99
C ARG A 230 -8.10 -0.42 -18.69
N ILE A 231 -7.38 -0.22 -19.79
CA ILE A 231 -6.69 -1.32 -20.49
C ILE A 231 -5.72 -2.04 -19.55
N LEU A 232 -4.93 -1.27 -18.80
CA LEU A 232 -3.96 -1.84 -17.88
C LEU A 232 -4.61 -2.52 -16.67
N GLN A 233 -5.74 -2.00 -16.17
CA GLN A 233 -6.54 -2.64 -15.13
C GLN A 233 -7.04 -4.02 -15.56
N GLU A 234 -7.59 -4.13 -16.78
CA GLU A 234 -8.06 -5.40 -17.33
C GLU A 234 -6.88 -6.38 -17.52
N ALA A 235 -5.78 -5.92 -18.10
CA ALA A 235 -4.60 -6.74 -18.31
C ALA A 235 -3.98 -7.25 -16.98
N ASP A 236 -3.85 -6.38 -15.96
CA ASP A 236 -3.33 -6.76 -14.64
C ASP A 236 -4.28 -7.75 -13.94
N ALA A 237 -5.60 -7.59 -14.10
CA ALA A 237 -6.60 -8.50 -13.54
C ALA A 237 -6.50 -9.91 -14.18
N ILE A 238 -6.42 -9.99 -15.51
CA ILE A 238 -6.24 -11.25 -16.24
C ILE A 238 -4.92 -11.93 -15.85
N LEU A 239 -3.82 -11.17 -15.83
CA LEU A 239 -2.51 -11.71 -15.43
C LEU A 239 -2.56 -12.31 -14.03
N ARG A 240 -3.16 -11.64 -13.07
CA ARG A 240 -3.27 -12.12 -11.69
C ARG A 240 -4.09 -13.41 -11.60
N ASP A 241 -5.24 -13.45 -12.26
CA ASP A 241 -6.11 -14.62 -12.31
C ASP A 241 -5.38 -15.83 -12.93
N GLU A 242 -4.65 -15.64 -14.00
CA GLU A 242 -3.85 -16.71 -14.62
C GLU A 242 -2.67 -17.16 -13.74
N MET A 243 -1.98 -16.24 -13.07
CA MET A 243 -0.90 -16.58 -12.14
C MET A 243 -1.40 -17.38 -10.94
N ASP A 244 -2.57 -17.05 -10.42
CA ASP A 244 -3.24 -17.79 -9.34
C ASP A 244 -3.64 -19.19 -9.81
N LYS A 245 -4.31 -19.34 -10.95
CA LYS A 245 -4.70 -20.63 -11.54
C LYS A 245 -3.52 -21.56 -11.82
N CYS A 246 -2.40 -20.99 -12.27
CA CYS A 246 -1.17 -21.75 -12.53
C CYS A 246 -0.35 -22.06 -11.27
N GLY A 247 -0.71 -21.51 -10.11
CA GLY A 247 0.02 -21.69 -8.85
C GLY A 247 1.40 -21.04 -8.83
N TYR A 248 1.57 -19.94 -9.58
CA TYR A 248 2.80 -19.15 -9.61
C TYR A 248 2.72 -17.87 -8.75
N ALA A 249 1.55 -17.43 -8.35
CA ALA A 249 1.39 -16.20 -7.59
C ALA A 249 2.25 -16.17 -6.32
N ASP A 250 2.27 -17.28 -5.56
CA ASP A 250 3.06 -17.41 -4.33
C ASP A 250 4.56 -17.68 -4.56
N LYS A 251 4.95 -18.02 -5.79
CA LYS A 251 6.34 -18.30 -6.14
C LYS A 251 7.09 -17.07 -6.64
N MET A 252 6.36 -16.05 -7.06
CA MET A 252 6.92 -14.81 -7.57
C MET A 252 6.89 -13.74 -6.49
N SER A 253 8.03 -13.09 -6.27
CA SER A 253 8.11 -11.97 -5.32
C SER A 253 7.30 -10.76 -5.82
N GLN A 254 7.29 -10.55 -7.13
CA GLN A 254 6.49 -9.52 -7.78
C GLN A 254 6.21 -9.87 -9.24
N PHE A 255 4.98 -9.67 -9.69
CA PHE A 255 4.61 -9.69 -11.11
C PHE A 255 3.54 -8.63 -11.39
N PHE A 256 3.53 -8.08 -12.59
CA PHE A 256 2.58 -7.07 -13.01
C PHE A 256 2.61 -6.82 -14.52
N ALA A 257 1.52 -6.26 -15.02
CA ALA A 257 1.41 -5.77 -16.39
C ALA A 257 1.92 -4.33 -16.50
N VAL A 258 2.49 -3.99 -17.66
CA VAL A 258 2.95 -2.65 -18.05
C VAL A 258 2.37 -2.33 -19.41
N LEU A 259 1.91 -1.10 -19.61
CA LEU A 259 1.46 -0.58 -20.90
C LEU A 259 2.57 0.32 -21.49
N PRO A 260 3.37 -0.18 -22.46
CA PRO A 260 4.47 0.59 -23.04
C PRO A 260 4.02 1.67 -24.03
N CYS A 261 2.70 1.76 -24.33
CA CYS A 261 2.12 2.67 -25.32
C CYS A 261 2.69 2.46 -26.75
N VAL A 262 3.00 1.21 -27.06
CA VAL A 262 3.44 0.78 -28.40
C VAL A 262 2.33 -0.03 -29.05
N LYS A 263 1.98 0.32 -30.28
CA LYS A 263 1.00 -0.44 -31.05
C LYS A 263 1.69 -1.49 -31.91
N THR A 264 1.11 -2.67 -31.94
CA THR A 264 1.57 -3.78 -32.76
C THR A 264 0.53 -4.10 -33.82
N VAL A 265 1.00 -4.66 -34.94
CA VAL A 265 0.12 -5.12 -36.01
C VAL A 265 -0.37 -6.52 -35.70
N GLY A 266 -1.69 -6.68 -35.53
CA GLY A 266 -2.35 -7.96 -35.45
C GLY A 266 -3.14 -8.26 -36.73
N VAL A 267 -3.56 -9.50 -36.90
CA VAL A 267 -4.47 -9.92 -37.94
C VAL A 267 -5.66 -10.60 -37.28
N MET A 268 -6.87 -10.09 -37.54
CA MET A 268 -8.10 -10.65 -37.02
C MET A 268 -9.03 -10.88 -38.22
N GLY A 269 -9.18 -12.13 -38.64
CA GLY A 269 -9.83 -12.49 -39.88
C GLY A 269 -9.07 -11.91 -41.09
N ASP A 270 -9.75 -11.16 -41.94
CA ASP A 270 -9.16 -10.53 -43.12
C ASP A 270 -8.67 -9.08 -42.90
N ALA A 271 -8.76 -8.57 -41.68
CA ALA A 271 -8.40 -7.20 -41.33
C ALA A 271 -7.12 -7.12 -40.48
N ARG A 272 -6.30 -6.09 -40.74
CA ARG A 272 -5.20 -5.72 -39.85
C ARG A 272 -5.73 -4.95 -38.64
N THR A 273 -5.29 -5.32 -37.44
CA THR A 273 -5.54 -4.57 -36.22
C THR A 273 -4.27 -3.89 -35.73
N TYR A 274 -4.43 -2.78 -35.02
CA TYR A 274 -3.32 -2.03 -34.40
C TYR A 274 -3.62 -1.86 -32.93
N ASP A 275 -3.32 -2.92 -32.19
CA ASP A 275 -3.66 -2.99 -30.77
C ASP A 275 -2.48 -2.59 -29.88
N GLU A 276 -2.78 -2.17 -28.64
CA GLU A 276 -1.76 -1.82 -27.65
C GLU A 276 -1.02 -3.08 -27.18
N LEU A 277 0.31 -2.99 -27.07
CA LEU A 277 1.16 -4.03 -26.48
C LEU A 277 1.04 -4.00 -24.96
N ILE A 278 0.89 -5.17 -24.35
CA ILE A 278 1.04 -5.34 -22.90
C ILE A 278 2.34 -6.11 -22.65
N ALA A 279 3.22 -5.52 -21.85
CA ALA A 279 4.42 -6.19 -21.35
C ALA A 279 4.16 -6.78 -19.95
N ILE A 280 4.62 -7.99 -19.72
CA ILE A 280 4.57 -8.65 -18.41
C ILE A 280 5.96 -8.60 -17.80
N ARG A 281 6.03 -8.15 -16.55
CA ARG A 281 7.24 -8.23 -15.75
C ARG A 281 7.00 -9.17 -14.55
N ALA A 282 7.88 -10.18 -14.40
CA ALA A 282 7.86 -11.09 -13.26
C ALA A 282 9.27 -11.18 -12.66
N VAL A 283 9.37 -11.17 -11.34
CA VAL A 283 10.63 -11.14 -10.60
C VAL A 283 10.55 -12.07 -9.40
N THR A 284 11.59 -12.87 -9.21
CA THR A 284 11.85 -13.60 -7.97
C THR A 284 13.06 -12.99 -7.27
N THR A 285 12.96 -12.79 -5.97
CA THR A 285 14.04 -12.23 -5.15
C THR A 285 13.81 -12.62 -3.69
N ASP A 286 14.89 -12.79 -2.93
CA ASP A 286 14.80 -13.11 -1.51
C ASP A 286 14.67 -11.85 -0.64
N ASP A 287 15.19 -10.72 -1.11
CA ASP A 287 15.34 -9.49 -0.31
C ASP A 287 14.91 -8.20 -1.03
N PHE A 288 14.38 -8.28 -2.25
CA PHE A 288 14.09 -7.16 -3.16
C PHE A 288 15.28 -6.25 -3.49
N MET A 289 16.48 -6.59 -3.01
CA MET A 289 17.72 -5.85 -3.26
C MET A 289 18.58 -6.56 -4.32
N THR A 290 18.58 -7.89 -4.29
CA THR A 290 19.28 -8.76 -5.26
C THR A 290 18.25 -9.41 -6.17
N CYS A 291 18.11 -8.89 -7.37
CA CYS A 291 17.14 -9.34 -8.35
C CYS A 291 17.76 -10.34 -9.31
N LEU A 292 17.22 -11.57 -9.34
CA LEU A 292 17.40 -12.48 -10.48
C LEU A 292 16.28 -12.15 -11.48
N LEU A 293 16.60 -11.36 -12.49
CA LEU A 293 15.71 -11.13 -13.63
C LEU A 293 15.70 -12.41 -14.48
N TYR A 294 14.60 -13.14 -14.45
CA TYR A 294 14.33 -14.14 -15.48
C TYR A 294 13.63 -13.41 -16.64
N THR A 295 14.40 -13.05 -17.65
CA THR A 295 13.84 -12.83 -18.97
C THR A 295 13.58 -14.22 -19.53
N SER A 296 12.32 -14.60 -19.75
CA SER A 296 12.04 -15.72 -20.63
C SER A 296 12.47 -15.28 -22.02
N ASP A 297 13.47 -15.87 -22.57
CA ASP A 297 13.68 -15.91 -24.02
C ASP A 297 12.54 -16.75 -24.61
N ALA A 298 11.34 -16.20 -24.61
CA ALA A 298 10.23 -16.75 -25.36
C ALA A 298 10.32 -16.24 -26.79
N ALA A 299 11.38 -16.66 -27.45
CA ALA A 299 11.54 -16.59 -28.89
C ALA A 299 11.96 -17.98 -29.37
N ASP A 300 11.03 -18.95 -29.29
CA ASP A 300 11.03 -20.16 -30.09
C ASP A 300 9.58 -20.56 -30.37
#